data_70f09e84fb9e86422d1841a179c72eb0
#
_entry.id   70f09e84fb9e86422d1841a179c72eb0
#
_cell.length_a   1.000
_cell.length_b   1.000
_cell.length_c   1.000
_cell.angle_alpha   90.00
_cell.angle_beta   90.00
_cell.angle_gamma   90.00
#
_symmetry.space_group_name_H-M   'P 1'
#
loop_
_entity.id
_entity.type
_entity.pdbx_description
1 polymer ?
#
loop_
_entity_poly.entity_id
_entity_poly.type
_entity_poly.pdbx_seq_one_letter_code
_entity_poly.pdbx_strand_id
1 'polypeptide(L)'
;MICYVLVAYILFAYMCVLQKETPLANAAFWAARKGNLALLQLLLNSGRVVIDCKDSYGTSALMVASYSGHYDCVRELIMQGADINLQRETGSTALFFAAQQGHDDIVKLLFEFGASTEFQAKDGGTALCAACQSGHSKVVEMLLKNGANIHDQLSDGATPLFLASQEGHVTIVRQLLSSGAKVNQPREDGTTPLWIAAQMGHSEVVKVLLLRGADRDADRNDGSTALFKAAHNGHCNVIEELLKFSPSLGLLKNGSTALHAAVMGGDPKTVILLLKANADPTLRNKNNDLPGDLTKNERILRILRPQILNGGS
;
A
#
# COMPACT_ATOMS: atom_id res chain seq x y z
N MET A 1 -8.78 -55.11 -0.58
CA MET A 1 -8.64 -53.75 -1.18
C MET A 1 -9.60 -52.74 -0.58
N ILE A 2 -10.88 -53.01 -0.46
CA ILE A 2 -11.89 -52.07 0.10
C ILE A 2 -11.60 -51.69 1.55
N CYS A 3 -11.09 -52.59 2.41
CA CYS A 3 -10.78 -52.33 3.81
C CYS A 3 -9.62 -51.35 3.99
N TYR A 4 -8.60 -51.40 3.12
CA TYR A 4 -7.47 -50.48 3.16
C TYR A 4 -7.86 -49.03 2.74
N VAL A 5 -8.74 -48.93 1.76
CA VAL A 5 -9.26 -47.63 1.30
C VAL A 5 -10.17 -47.01 2.36
N LEU A 6 -10.97 -47.81 3.05
CA LEU A 6 -11.84 -47.34 4.14
C LEU A 6 -11.01 -46.90 5.37
N VAL A 7 -9.96 -47.63 5.73
CA VAL A 7 -9.04 -47.30 6.82
C VAL A 7 -8.24 -46.04 6.47
N ALA A 8 -7.78 -45.92 5.22
CA ALA A 8 -7.12 -44.69 4.75
C ALA A 8 -8.06 -43.48 4.75
N TYR A 9 -9.33 -43.67 4.34
CA TYR A 9 -10.35 -42.62 4.36
C TYR A 9 -10.74 -42.22 5.80
N ILE A 10 -10.87 -43.20 6.70
CA ILE A 10 -11.14 -42.95 8.12
C ILE A 10 -9.94 -42.27 8.80
N LEU A 11 -8.70 -42.69 8.48
CA LEU A 11 -7.49 -42.01 8.94
C LEU A 11 -7.37 -40.61 8.37
N PHE A 12 -7.67 -40.41 7.08
CA PHE A 12 -7.70 -39.08 6.45
C PHE A 12 -8.80 -38.19 7.03
N ALA A 13 -10.01 -38.72 7.23
CA ALA A 13 -11.11 -38.01 7.88
C ALA A 13 -10.79 -37.72 9.36
N TYR A 14 -10.12 -38.64 10.06
CA TYR A 14 -9.64 -38.46 11.43
C TYR A 14 -8.52 -37.43 11.51
N MET A 15 -7.61 -37.43 10.53
CA MET A 15 -6.56 -36.39 10.37
C MET A 15 -7.18 -35.02 10.05
N CYS A 16 -8.21 -34.97 9.19
CA CYS A 16 -8.96 -33.74 8.92
C CYS A 16 -9.75 -33.22 10.14
N VAL A 17 -10.25 -34.12 11.00
CA VAL A 17 -10.94 -33.76 12.25
C VAL A 17 -9.93 -33.35 13.35
N LEU A 18 -8.71 -33.91 13.34
CA LEU A 18 -7.61 -33.53 14.24
C LEU A 18 -6.96 -32.18 13.87
N GLN A 19 -7.22 -31.64 12.68
CA GLN A 19 -6.76 -30.30 12.27
C GLN A 19 -7.54 -29.15 12.92
N LYS A 20 -8.68 -29.43 13.60
CA LYS A 20 -9.48 -28.40 14.28
C LYS A 20 -9.04 -28.26 15.74
N GLU A 21 -8.64 -27.04 16.10
CA GLU A 21 -8.52 -26.42 17.44
C GLU A 21 -8.51 -27.38 18.64
N THR A 22 -7.46 -28.19 18.76
CA THR A 22 -7.25 -28.92 20.02
C THR A 22 -6.76 -27.94 21.09
N PRO A 23 -7.06 -28.15 22.39
CA PRO A 23 -6.54 -27.29 23.46
C PRO A 23 -5.01 -27.12 23.42
N LEU A 24 -4.28 -28.15 22.99
CA LEU A 24 -2.82 -28.12 22.83
C LEU A 24 -2.39 -27.28 21.62
N ALA A 25 -3.12 -27.34 20.49
CA ALA A 25 -2.87 -26.47 19.35
C ALA A 25 -3.08 -25.00 19.75
N ASN A 26 -4.18 -24.68 20.43
CA ASN A 26 -4.44 -23.33 20.93
C ASN A 26 -3.35 -22.87 21.91
N ALA A 27 -2.83 -23.75 22.77
CA ALA A 27 -1.70 -23.44 23.64
C ALA A 27 -0.43 -23.15 22.84
N ALA A 28 -0.15 -23.89 21.74
CA ALA A 28 1.00 -23.64 20.87
C ALA A 28 0.86 -22.31 20.12
N PHE A 29 -0.32 -21.96 19.60
CA PHE A 29 -0.59 -20.63 19.03
C PHE A 29 -0.37 -19.52 20.05
N TRP A 30 -0.88 -19.70 21.28
CA TRP A 30 -0.69 -18.71 22.34
C TRP A 30 0.80 -18.56 22.69
N ALA A 31 1.53 -19.67 22.82
CA ALA A 31 2.97 -19.66 23.08
C ALA A 31 3.74 -18.93 21.96
N ALA A 32 3.44 -19.25 20.71
CA ALA A 32 4.01 -18.60 19.52
C ALA A 32 3.70 -17.09 19.52
N ARG A 33 2.45 -16.70 19.80
CA ARG A 33 2.00 -15.30 19.83
C ARG A 33 2.64 -14.49 20.96
N LYS A 34 2.97 -15.14 22.08
CA LYS A 34 3.56 -14.48 23.28
C LYS A 34 5.09 -14.61 23.33
N GLY A 35 5.70 -15.30 22.38
CA GLY A 35 7.14 -15.55 22.38
C GLY A 35 7.61 -16.49 23.48
N ASN A 36 6.70 -17.31 24.03
CA ASN A 36 7.07 -18.28 25.08
C ASN A 36 7.70 -19.53 24.46
N LEU A 37 9.00 -19.41 24.13
CA LEU A 37 9.78 -20.47 23.50
C LEU A 37 9.77 -21.76 24.32
N ALA A 38 9.92 -21.68 25.65
CA ALA A 38 9.98 -22.85 26.50
C ALA A 38 8.67 -23.67 26.46
N LEU A 39 7.50 -22.97 26.52
CA LEU A 39 6.21 -23.62 26.38
C LEU A 39 6.01 -24.18 24.97
N LEU A 40 6.41 -23.43 23.94
CA LEU A 40 6.31 -23.87 22.54
C LEU A 40 7.09 -25.16 22.33
N GLN A 41 8.36 -25.21 22.76
CA GLN A 41 9.22 -26.39 22.69
C GLN A 41 8.61 -27.60 23.44
N LEU A 42 8.09 -27.37 24.65
CA LEU A 42 7.45 -28.43 25.43
C LEU A 42 6.25 -29.03 24.67
N LEU A 43 5.43 -28.19 24.07
CA LEU A 43 4.24 -28.62 23.33
C LEU A 43 4.61 -29.37 22.05
N LEU A 44 5.57 -28.85 21.26
CA LEU A 44 6.02 -29.47 20.01
C LEU A 44 6.72 -30.81 20.28
N ASN A 45 7.63 -30.89 21.28
CA ASN A 45 8.35 -32.10 21.64
C ASN A 45 7.44 -33.18 22.25
N SER A 46 6.25 -32.84 22.70
CA SER A 46 5.27 -33.82 23.19
C SER A 46 4.77 -34.78 22.10
N GLY A 47 4.96 -34.43 20.81
CA GLY A 47 4.42 -35.15 19.64
C GLY A 47 2.90 -35.12 19.50
N ARG A 48 2.21 -34.33 20.34
CA ARG A 48 0.75 -34.24 20.37
C ARG A 48 0.20 -33.02 19.60
N VAL A 49 1.07 -32.12 19.16
CA VAL A 49 0.70 -30.92 18.38
C VAL A 49 1.22 -31.14 16.95
N VAL A 50 0.31 -31.06 15.98
CA VAL A 50 0.70 -31.04 14.56
C VAL A 50 1.34 -29.68 14.28
N ILE A 51 2.57 -29.66 13.75
CA ILE A 51 3.36 -28.44 13.56
C ILE A 51 2.65 -27.40 12.69
N ASP A 52 1.96 -27.85 11.64
CA ASP A 52 1.19 -27.03 10.69
C ASP A 52 -0.31 -26.99 11.00
N CYS A 53 -0.69 -27.23 12.26
CA CYS A 53 -2.08 -27.05 12.67
C CYS A 53 -2.51 -25.60 12.39
N LYS A 54 -3.78 -25.46 11.99
CA LYS A 54 -4.38 -24.17 11.59
C LYS A 54 -5.53 -23.81 12.50
N ASP A 55 -5.70 -22.54 12.79
CA ASP A 55 -6.91 -22.00 13.37
C ASP A 55 -8.09 -22.00 12.37
N SER A 56 -9.25 -21.49 12.79
CA SER A 56 -10.45 -21.38 11.96
C SER A 56 -10.28 -20.48 10.72
N TYR A 57 -9.21 -19.69 10.66
CA TYR A 57 -8.86 -18.82 9.53
C TYR A 57 -7.72 -19.37 8.68
N GLY A 58 -7.26 -20.59 8.96
CA GLY A 58 -6.12 -21.19 8.29
C GLY A 58 -4.76 -20.68 8.73
N THR A 59 -4.67 -19.96 9.86
CA THR A 59 -3.42 -19.38 10.38
C THR A 59 -2.61 -20.47 11.09
N SER A 60 -1.31 -20.58 10.80
CA SER A 60 -0.39 -21.48 11.49
C SER A 60 0.36 -20.79 12.64
N ALA A 61 0.97 -21.59 13.54
CA ALA A 61 1.82 -21.05 14.62
C ALA A 61 3.02 -20.24 14.06
N LEU A 62 3.59 -20.66 12.90
CA LEU A 62 4.66 -19.94 12.22
C LEU A 62 4.22 -18.55 11.78
N MET A 63 3.02 -18.43 11.21
CA MET A 63 2.46 -17.13 10.80
C MET A 63 2.25 -16.21 12.00
N VAL A 64 1.73 -16.73 13.11
CA VAL A 64 1.50 -15.97 14.34
C VAL A 64 2.81 -15.50 14.96
N ALA A 65 3.83 -16.37 15.05
CA ALA A 65 5.14 -16.00 15.56
C ALA A 65 5.82 -14.95 14.68
N SER A 66 5.70 -15.09 13.35
CA SER A 66 6.24 -14.15 12.35
C SER A 66 5.58 -12.78 12.43
N TYR A 67 4.26 -12.73 12.60
CA TYR A 67 3.53 -11.48 12.82
C TYR A 67 3.94 -10.79 14.12
N SER A 68 4.13 -11.58 15.19
CA SER A 68 4.43 -11.05 16.52
C SER A 68 5.92 -10.71 16.75
N GLY A 69 6.80 -11.01 15.80
CA GLY A 69 8.22 -10.69 15.89
C GLY A 69 9.04 -11.61 16.80
N HIS A 70 8.60 -12.82 17.04
CA HIS A 70 9.27 -13.75 17.96
C HIS A 70 10.24 -14.67 17.22
N TYR A 71 11.44 -14.15 16.92
CA TYR A 71 12.48 -14.82 16.14
C TYR A 71 12.79 -16.24 16.63
N ASP A 72 12.99 -16.44 17.93
CA ASP A 72 13.33 -17.76 18.47
C ASP A 72 12.20 -18.79 18.30
N CYS A 73 10.94 -18.33 18.41
CA CYS A 73 9.78 -19.18 18.16
C CYS A 73 9.66 -19.52 16.66
N VAL A 74 9.91 -18.55 15.77
CA VAL A 74 9.94 -18.78 14.31
C VAL A 74 11.02 -19.81 13.97
N ARG A 75 12.22 -19.63 14.49
CA ARG A 75 13.34 -20.55 14.27
C ARG A 75 13.01 -21.96 14.77
N GLU A 76 12.49 -22.09 15.98
CA GLU A 76 12.08 -23.38 16.55
C GLU A 76 11.04 -24.09 15.66
N LEU A 77 9.99 -23.38 15.24
CA LEU A 77 8.95 -23.93 14.37
C LEU A 77 9.53 -24.44 13.03
N ILE A 78 10.42 -23.66 12.40
CA ILE A 78 11.11 -24.08 11.17
C ILE A 78 11.98 -25.32 11.41
N MET A 79 12.75 -25.36 12.49
CA MET A 79 13.61 -26.50 12.81
C MET A 79 12.83 -27.79 13.14
N GLN A 80 11.59 -27.64 13.62
CA GLN A 80 10.67 -28.76 13.84
C GLN A 80 9.90 -29.17 12.56
N GLY A 81 10.17 -28.52 11.41
CA GLY A 81 9.64 -28.89 10.10
C GLY A 81 8.33 -28.18 9.71
N ALA A 82 8.06 -27.00 10.24
CA ALA A 82 6.93 -26.19 9.79
C ALA A 82 7.05 -25.85 8.30
N ASP A 83 5.95 -25.93 7.55
CA ASP A 83 5.88 -25.49 6.16
C ASP A 83 5.98 -23.96 6.07
N ILE A 84 7.11 -23.47 5.56
CA ILE A 84 7.45 -22.06 5.46
C ILE A 84 6.50 -21.32 4.51
N ASN A 85 6.02 -22.01 3.47
CA ASN A 85 5.21 -21.47 2.42
C ASN A 85 3.71 -21.75 2.60
N LEU A 86 3.33 -22.25 3.78
CA LEU A 86 1.94 -22.47 4.09
C LEU A 86 1.13 -21.18 3.93
N GLN A 87 -0.01 -21.27 3.22
CA GLN A 87 -0.90 -20.14 3.05
C GLN A 87 -2.10 -20.23 4.00
N ARG A 88 -2.48 -19.10 4.55
CA ARG A 88 -3.73 -18.87 5.27
C ARG A 88 -4.90 -18.90 4.26
N GLU A 89 -6.15 -18.95 4.75
CA GLU A 89 -7.35 -18.84 3.89
C GLU A 89 -7.39 -17.58 3.01
N THR A 90 -6.78 -16.50 3.46
CA THR A 90 -6.62 -15.26 2.67
C THR A 90 -5.46 -15.29 1.67
N GLY A 91 -4.68 -16.38 1.63
CA GLY A 91 -3.50 -16.50 0.77
C GLY A 91 -2.20 -16.00 1.41
N SER A 92 -2.25 -15.32 2.54
CA SER A 92 -1.07 -14.76 3.21
C SER A 92 -0.19 -15.86 3.83
N THR A 93 1.14 -15.67 3.78
CA THR A 93 2.18 -16.57 4.33
C THR A 93 2.86 -15.98 5.56
N ALA A 94 3.74 -16.74 6.22
CA ALA A 94 4.61 -16.23 7.29
C ALA A 94 5.47 -15.04 6.82
N LEU A 95 6.01 -15.10 5.58
CA LEU A 95 6.78 -14.01 4.96
C LEU A 95 5.93 -12.74 4.80
N PHE A 96 4.68 -12.88 4.37
CA PHE A 96 3.76 -11.74 4.27
C PHE A 96 3.60 -11.04 5.62
N PHE A 97 3.36 -11.79 6.68
CA PHE A 97 3.15 -11.23 8.02
C PHE A 97 4.42 -10.60 8.60
N ALA A 98 5.58 -11.24 8.45
CA ALA A 98 6.87 -10.68 8.86
C ALA A 98 7.18 -9.38 8.10
N ALA A 99 6.89 -9.35 6.79
CA ALA A 99 7.09 -8.19 5.93
C ALA A 99 6.15 -7.02 6.30
N GLN A 100 4.89 -7.32 6.59
CA GLN A 100 3.90 -6.34 7.02
C GLN A 100 4.28 -5.65 8.34
N GLN A 101 4.88 -6.41 9.27
CA GLN A 101 5.28 -5.89 10.58
C GLN A 101 6.72 -5.35 10.62
N GLY A 102 7.51 -5.55 9.56
CA GLY A 102 8.87 -5.04 9.45
C GLY A 102 9.92 -5.83 10.25
N HIS A 103 9.67 -7.11 10.51
CA HIS A 103 10.61 -7.98 11.22
C HIS A 103 11.70 -8.49 10.26
N ASP A 104 12.72 -7.66 10.03
CA ASP A 104 13.79 -7.92 9.06
C ASP A 104 14.63 -9.13 9.37
N ASP A 105 14.88 -9.44 10.63
CA ASP A 105 15.56 -10.65 11.09
C ASP A 105 14.77 -11.92 10.77
N ILE A 106 13.44 -11.90 10.96
CA ILE A 106 12.54 -13.02 10.63
C ILE A 106 12.44 -13.17 9.11
N VAL A 107 12.31 -12.07 8.36
CA VAL A 107 12.30 -12.11 6.89
C VAL A 107 13.58 -12.75 6.37
N LYS A 108 14.73 -12.38 6.92
CA LYS A 108 16.02 -13.01 6.56
C LYS A 108 16.02 -14.51 6.86
N LEU A 109 15.59 -14.90 8.06
CA LEU A 109 15.50 -16.30 8.47
C LEU A 109 14.58 -17.10 7.53
N LEU A 110 13.40 -16.57 7.21
CA LEU A 110 12.46 -17.23 6.30
C LEU A 110 13.08 -17.45 4.91
N PHE A 111 13.84 -16.50 4.37
CA PHE A 111 14.57 -16.68 3.11
C PHE A 111 15.67 -17.72 3.20
N GLU A 112 16.43 -17.81 4.32
CA GLU A 112 17.45 -18.82 4.54
C GLU A 112 16.88 -20.25 4.45
N PHE A 113 15.58 -20.40 4.78
CA PHE A 113 14.89 -21.69 4.74
C PHE A 113 13.91 -21.83 3.56
N GLY A 114 13.99 -20.98 2.54
CA GLY A 114 13.29 -21.16 1.27
C GLY A 114 11.89 -20.56 1.19
N ALA A 115 11.63 -19.47 1.92
CA ALA A 115 10.40 -18.70 1.71
C ALA A 115 10.33 -18.13 0.29
N SER A 116 9.20 -18.29 -0.40
CA SER A 116 8.97 -17.76 -1.73
C SER A 116 8.28 -16.39 -1.66
N THR A 117 8.69 -15.48 -2.56
CA THR A 117 8.08 -14.16 -2.73
C THR A 117 6.83 -14.17 -3.61
N GLU A 118 6.51 -15.29 -4.26
CA GLU A 118 5.47 -15.38 -5.30
C GLU A 118 4.05 -15.52 -4.77
N PHE A 119 3.90 -15.83 -3.47
CA PHE A 119 2.58 -16.01 -2.89
C PHE A 119 1.82 -14.70 -2.78
N GLN A 120 0.57 -14.74 -3.24
CA GLN A 120 -0.36 -13.62 -3.22
C GLN A 120 -1.53 -13.90 -2.28
N ALA A 121 -1.94 -12.87 -1.57
CA ALA A 121 -3.22 -12.85 -0.88
C ALA A 121 -4.38 -12.77 -1.90
N LYS A 122 -5.63 -13.01 -1.46
CA LYS A 122 -6.81 -13.01 -2.32
C LYS A 122 -7.06 -11.69 -3.05
N ASP A 123 -6.58 -10.59 -2.50
CA ASP A 123 -6.62 -9.25 -3.07
C ASP A 123 -5.44 -8.96 -4.02
N GLY A 124 -4.59 -9.95 -4.31
CA GLY A 124 -3.38 -9.82 -5.11
C GLY A 124 -2.17 -9.31 -4.32
N GLY A 125 -2.32 -9.00 -3.02
CA GLY A 125 -1.24 -8.46 -2.19
C GLY A 125 -0.12 -9.46 -1.96
N THR A 126 1.14 -9.04 -2.19
CA THR A 126 2.35 -9.80 -1.89
C THR A 126 3.05 -9.28 -0.63
N ALA A 127 4.06 -10.01 -0.14
CA ALA A 127 4.91 -9.53 0.95
C ALA A 127 5.55 -8.16 0.61
N LEU A 128 5.91 -7.92 -0.67
CA LEU A 128 6.44 -6.64 -1.12
C LEU A 128 5.39 -5.52 -1.00
N CYS A 129 4.16 -5.78 -1.42
CA CYS A 129 3.04 -4.83 -1.26
C CYS A 129 2.85 -4.46 0.20
N ALA A 130 2.81 -5.46 1.09
CA ALA A 130 2.63 -5.26 2.54
C ALA A 130 3.77 -4.43 3.15
N ALA A 131 5.04 -4.73 2.82
CA ALA A 131 6.20 -3.97 3.29
C ALA A 131 6.21 -2.53 2.76
N CYS A 132 5.81 -2.32 1.50
CA CYS A 132 5.72 -0.98 0.88
C CYS A 132 4.64 -0.12 1.53
N GLN A 133 3.49 -0.70 1.81
CA GLN A 133 2.39 -0.02 2.48
C GLN A 133 2.74 0.34 3.93
N SER A 134 3.41 -0.56 4.65
CA SER A 134 3.75 -0.37 6.07
C SER A 134 5.04 0.45 6.29
N GLY A 135 5.80 0.77 5.25
CA GLY A 135 6.97 1.65 5.38
C GLY A 135 8.29 0.95 5.76
N HIS A 136 8.41 -0.36 5.59
CA HIS A 136 9.56 -1.13 6.03
C HIS A 136 10.67 -1.24 4.97
N SER A 137 11.46 -0.17 4.81
CA SER A 137 12.45 -0.03 3.73
C SER A 137 13.52 -1.12 3.68
N LYS A 138 13.99 -1.63 4.84
CA LYS A 138 14.95 -2.75 4.90
C LYS A 138 14.33 -4.05 4.39
N VAL A 139 13.08 -4.31 4.75
CA VAL A 139 12.33 -5.48 4.28
C VAL A 139 12.11 -5.41 2.78
N VAL A 140 11.72 -4.22 2.26
CA VAL A 140 11.58 -3.98 0.81
C VAL A 140 12.88 -4.30 0.08
N GLU A 141 14.03 -3.85 0.58
CA GLU A 141 15.33 -4.15 0.00
C GLU A 141 15.62 -5.67 -0.04
N MET A 142 15.33 -6.38 1.05
CA MET A 142 15.52 -7.83 1.12
C MET A 142 14.59 -8.58 0.17
N LEU A 143 13.33 -8.19 0.09
CA LEU A 143 12.35 -8.79 -0.82
C LEU A 143 12.77 -8.63 -2.29
N LEU A 144 13.19 -7.42 -2.69
CA LEU A 144 13.68 -7.16 -4.05
C LEU A 144 14.94 -7.97 -4.39
N LYS A 145 15.89 -8.09 -3.44
CA LYS A 145 17.10 -8.90 -3.60
C LYS A 145 16.79 -10.40 -3.74
N ASN A 146 15.69 -10.86 -3.17
CA ASN A 146 15.23 -12.25 -3.26
C ASN A 146 14.19 -12.48 -4.36
N GLY A 147 14.11 -11.58 -5.35
CA GLY A 147 13.35 -11.77 -6.57
C GLY A 147 11.86 -11.41 -6.49
N ALA A 148 11.43 -10.66 -5.47
CA ALA A 148 10.06 -10.16 -5.44
C ALA A 148 9.73 -9.32 -6.68
N ASN A 149 8.59 -9.57 -7.30
CA ASN A 149 8.19 -8.88 -8.52
C ASN A 149 7.71 -7.47 -8.20
N ILE A 150 8.48 -6.48 -8.64
CA ILE A 150 8.21 -5.06 -8.44
C ILE A 150 6.93 -4.56 -9.13
N HIS A 151 6.41 -5.34 -10.07
CA HIS A 151 5.22 -5.02 -10.86
C HIS A 151 3.95 -5.73 -10.39
N ASP A 152 4.00 -6.42 -9.25
CA ASP A 152 2.80 -7.03 -8.67
C ASP A 152 1.70 -5.99 -8.50
N GLN A 153 0.46 -6.44 -8.65
CA GLN A 153 -0.70 -5.58 -8.55
C GLN A 153 -1.74 -6.19 -7.62
N LEU A 154 -2.34 -5.37 -6.79
CA LEU A 154 -3.58 -5.71 -6.10
C LEU A 154 -4.72 -5.84 -7.13
N SER A 155 -5.84 -6.39 -6.69
CA SER A 155 -7.05 -6.57 -7.52
C SER A 155 -7.59 -5.27 -8.13
N ASP A 156 -7.27 -4.12 -7.54
CA ASP A 156 -7.64 -2.79 -8.04
C ASP A 156 -6.55 -2.13 -8.91
N GLY A 157 -5.48 -2.88 -9.22
CA GLY A 157 -4.35 -2.42 -10.02
C GLY A 157 -3.28 -1.64 -9.24
N ALA A 158 -3.41 -1.50 -7.91
CA ALA A 158 -2.40 -0.81 -7.10
C ALA A 158 -1.08 -1.59 -7.08
N THR A 159 0.04 -0.90 -7.39
CA THR A 159 1.40 -1.45 -7.38
C THR A 159 2.11 -1.16 -6.05
N PRO A 160 3.24 -1.83 -5.73
CA PRO A 160 4.08 -1.46 -4.59
C PRO A 160 4.46 0.03 -4.57
N LEU A 161 4.77 0.61 -5.75
CA LEU A 161 5.07 2.05 -5.87
C LEU A 161 3.86 2.92 -5.54
N PHE A 162 2.66 2.52 -5.97
CA PHE A 162 1.42 3.22 -5.64
C PHE A 162 1.21 3.24 -4.12
N LEU A 163 1.31 2.07 -3.46
CA LEU A 163 1.13 1.94 -2.01
C LEU A 163 2.12 2.79 -1.23
N ALA A 164 3.42 2.71 -1.57
CA ALA A 164 4.45 3.53 -0.95
C ALA A 164 4.22 5.03 -1.17
N SER A 165 3.68 5.42 -2.32
CA SER A 165 3.37 6.83 -2.66
C SER A 165 2.15 7.34 -1.89
N GLN A 166 1.13 6.49 -1.69
CA GLN A 166 -0.06 6.79 -0.90
C GLN A 166 0.28 7.05 0.57
N GLU A 167 1.16 6.24 1.15
CA GLU A 167 1.56 6.34 2.56
C GLU A 167 2.72 7.32 2.80
N GLY A 168 3.30 7.89 1.74
CA GLY A 168 4.35 8.90 1.86
C GLY A 168 5.75 8.36 2.16
N HIS A 169 6.04 7.11 1.87
CA HIS A 169 7.30 6.44 2.18
C HIS A 169 8.40 6.77 1.16
N VAL A 170 8.99 7.97 1.24
CA VAL A 170 9.96 8.52 0.29
C VAL A 170 11.11 7.57 0.00
N THR A 171 11.69 6.95 1.02
CA THR A 171 12.82 6.02 0.88
C THR A 171 12.44 4.82 0.02
N ILE A 172 11.27 4.23 0.27
CA ILE A 172 10.75 3.08 -0.49
C ILE A 172 10.44 3.50 -1.93
N VAL A 173 9.81 4.65 -2.13
CA VAL A 173 9.57 5.21 -3.48
C VAL A 173 10.88 5.31 -4.28
N ARG A 174 11.96 5.83 -3.66
CA ARG A 174 13.29 5.90 -4.29
C ARG A 174 13.85 4.51 -4.62
N GLN A 175 13.74 3.55 -3.70
CA GLN A 175 14.21 2.16 -3.90
C GLN A 175 13.48 1.51 -5.06
N LEU A 176 12.14 1.57 -5.07
CA LEU A 176 11.31 0.97 -6.13
C LEU A 176 11.61 1.58 -7.51
N LEU A 177 11.69 2.90 -7.61
CA LEU A 177 12.03 3.58 -8.86
C LEU A 177 13.46 3.25 -9.35
N SER A 178 14.41 3.09 -8.43
CA SER A 178 15.78 2.69 -8.77
C SER A 178 15.87 1.22 -9.19
N SER A 179 14.92 0.39 -8.77
CA SER A 179 14.79 -1.01 -9.15
C SER A 179 13.92 -1.24 -10.39
N GLY A 180 13.46 -0.17 -11.06
CA GLY A 180 12.73 -0.25 -12.34
C GLY A 180 11.20 -0.24 -12.24
N ALA A 181 10.62 0.19 -11.12
CA ALA A 181 9.17 0.38 -11.03
C ALA A 181 8.68 1.41 -12.07
N LYS A 182 7.55 1.11 -12.73
CA LYS A 182 6.93 2.00 -13.71
C LYS A 182 6.29 3.20 -13.01
N VAL A 183 6.88 4.38 -13.18
CA VAL A 183 6.49 5.61 -12.46
C VAL A 183 5.04 6.03 -12.71
N ASN A 184 4.50 5.75 -13.90
CA ASN A 184 3.16 6.19 -14.34
C ASN A 184 2.13 5.04 -14.36
N GLN A 185 2.43 3.86 -13.77
CA GLN A 185 1.47 2.76 -13.76
C GLN A 185 0.23 3.15 -12.96
N PRO A 186 -0.95 3.28 -13.62
CA PRO A 186 -2.17 3.66 -12.93
C PRO A 186 -2.86 2.43 -12.30
N ARG A 187 -3.72 2.68 -11.34
CA ARG A 187 -4.80 1.79 -10.92
C ARG A 187 -5.89 1.70 -11.99
N GLU A 188 -6.87 0.80 -11.78
CA GLU A 188 -8.03 0.64 -12.69
C GLU A 188 -8.85 1.93 -12.87
N ASP A 189 -8.93 2.77 -11.83
CA ASP A 189 -9.64 4.05 -11.87
C ASP A 189 -8.82 5.20 -12.50
N GLY A 190 -7.65 4.90 -13.05
CA GLY A 190 -6.73 5.86 -13.64
C GLY A 190 -5.83 6.59 -12.62
N THR A 191 -5.96 6.31 -11.32
CA THR A 191 -5.15 6.96 -10.30
C THR A 191 -3.69 6.56 -10.41
N THR A 192 -2.79 7.53 -10.65
CA THR A 192 -1.32 7.32 -10.71
C THR A 192 -0.67 7.49 -9.32
N PRO A 193 0.59 6.98 -9.14
CA PRO A 193 1.35 7.26 -7.92
C PRO A 193 1.51 8.76 -7.62
N LEU A 194 1.67 9.60 -8.65
CA LEU A 194 1.75 11.06 -8.49
C LEU A 194 0.43 11.65 -7.99
N TRP A 195 -0.68 11.21 -8.58
CA TRP A 195 -2.01 11.70 -8.21
C TRP A 195 -2.34 11.40 -6.74
N ILE A 196 -2.09 10.15 -6.30
CA ILE A 196 -2.39 9.76 -4.91
C ILE A 196 -1.47 10.45 -3.92
N ALA A 197 -0.17 10.59 -4.21
CA ALA A 197 0.76 11.34 -3.36
C ALA A 197 0.34 12.81 -3.22
N ALA A 198 -0.14 13.41 -4.31
CA ALA A 198 -0.65 14.79 -4.31
C ALA A 198 -1.94 14.93 -3.49
N GLN A 199 -2.86 13.96 -3.57
CA GLN A 199 -4.08 13.92 -2.77
C GLN A 199 -3.79 13.83 -1.27
N MET A 200 -2.78 13.01 -0.89
CA MET A 200 -2.41 12.78 0.49
C MET A 200 -1.48 13.87 1.07
N GLY A 201 -0.99 14.79 0.23
CA GLY A 201 -0.14 15.90 0.66
C GLY A 201 1.33 15.56 0.81
N HIS A 202 1.83 14.48 0.22
CA HIS A 202 3.20 14.00 0.35
C HIS A 202 4.15 14.71 -0.63
N SER A 203 4.53 15.96 -0.33
CA SER A 203 5.32 16.83 -1.22
C SER A 203 6.67 16.23 -1.62
N GLU A 204 7.40 15.58 -0.71
CA GLU A 204 8.68 14.95 -1.05
C GLU A 204 8.53 13.73 -1.96
N VAL A 205 7.45 12.96 -1.82
CA VAL A 205 7.11 11.86 -2.77
C VAL A 205 6.80 12.45 -4.14
N VAL A 206 5.95 13.50 -4.20
CA VAL A 206 5.60 14.20 -5.44
C VAL A 206 6.86 14.69 -6.15
N LYS A 207 7.78 15.34 -5.44
CA LYS A 207 9.07 15.79 -5.98
C LYS A 207 9.89 14.64 -6.56
N VAL A 208 10.00 13.51 -5.84
CA VAL A 208 10.75 12.33 -6.31
C VAL A 208 10.13 11.75 -7.56
N LEU A 209 8.81 11.60 -7.60
CA LEU A 209 8.09 11.06 -8.76
C LEU A 209 8.28 11.94 -10.00
N LEU A 210 8.15 13.26 -9.86
CA LEU A 210 8.34 14.22 -10.94
C LEU A 210 9.78 14.19 -11.49
N LEU A 211 10.79 14.14 -10.61
CA LEU A 211 12.21 14.02 -11.01
C LEU A 211 12.49 12.69 -11.71
N ARG A 212 11.67 11.68 -11.53
CA ARG A 212 11.76 10.36 -12.17
C ARG A 212 10.84 10.22 -13.39
N GLY A 213 10.28 11.32 -13.91
CA GLY A 213 9.50 11.38 -15.14
C GLY A 213 8.02 11.03 -14.96
N ALA A 214 7.46 11.25 -13.78
CA ALA A 214 6.00 11.16 -13.62
C ALA A 214 5.30 12.19 -14.50
N ASP A 215 4.24 11.74 -15.19
CA ASP A 215 3.40 12.63 -15.99
C ASP A 215 2.57 13.54 -15.08
N ARG A 216 2.97 14.82 -15.04
CA ARG A 216 2.35 15.84 -14.19
C ARG A 216 0.90 16.14 -14.55
N ASP A 217 0.51 15.85 -15.80
CA ASP A 217 -0.82 16.12 -16.33
C ASP A 217 -1.68 14.86 -16.52
N ALA A 218 -1.16 13.69 -16.07
CA ALA A 218 -1.93 12.46 -16.06
C ALA A 218 -3.24 12.65 -15.32
N ASP A 219 -4.34 12.35 -15.98
CA ASP A 219 -5.68 12.49 -15.44
C ASP A 219 -6.26 11.13 -15.01
N ARG A 220 -6.97 11.13 -13.91
CA ARG A 220 -7.81 10.05 -13.44
C ARG A 220 -9.04 9.91 -14.35
N ASN A 221 -9.76 8.80 -14.26
CA ASN A 221 -10.99 8.56 -15.07
C ASN A 221 -12.06 9.62 -14.88
N ASP A 222 -12.09 10.35 -13.75
CA ASP A 222 -12.95 11.50 -13.52
C ASP A 222 -12.43 12.82 -14.14
N GLY A 223 -11.29 12.76 -14.84
CA GLY A 223 -10.65 13.91 -15.48
C GLY A 223 -9.88 14.83 -14.54
N SER A 224 -9.66 14.46 -13.28
CA SER A 224 -8.88 15.24 -12.33
C SER A 224 -7.39 14.89 -12.40
N THR A 225 -6.53 15.91 -12.28
CA THR A 225 -5.07 15.79 -12.23
C THR A 225 -4.54 15.85 -10.80
N ALA A 226 -3.26 15.53 -10.61
CA ALA A 226 -2.57 15.69 -9.32
C ALA A 226 -2.69 17.12 -8.77
N LEU A 227 -2.47 18.13 -9.64
CA LEU A 227 -2.59 19.54 -9.26
C LEU A 227 -4.02 19.91 -8.85
N PHE A 228 -5.03 19.44 -9.59
CA PHE A 228 -6.44 19.66 -9.26
C PHE A 228 -6.74 19.14 -7.84
N LYS A 229 -6.29 17.93 -7.54
CA LYS A 229 -6.59 17.31 -6.25
C LYS A 229 -5.83 17.94 -5.08
N ALA A 230 -4.54 18.28 -5.29
CA ALA A 230 -3.77 19.05 -4.32
C ALA A 230 -4.39 20.42 -4.02
N ALA A 231 -4.88 21.08 -5.07
CA ALA A 231 -5.55 22.38 -4.95
C ALA A 231 -6.86 22.28 -4.16
N HIS A 232 -7.68 21.26 -4.44
CA HIS A 232 -8.93 21.01 -3.70
C HIS A 232 -8.68 20.75 -2.21
N ASN A 233 -7.61 20.00 -1.89
CA ASN A 233 -7.29 19.61 -0.51
C ASN A 233 -6.43 20.64 0.24
N GLY A 234 -6.02 21.73 -0.40
CA GLY A 234 -5.24 22.80 0.25
C GLY A 234 -3.76 22.46 0.49
N HIS A 235 -3.18 21.51 -0.26
CA HIS A 235 -1.80 21.06 -0.08
C HIS A 235 -0.79 22.00 -0.76
N CYS A 236 -0.55 23.18 -0.16
CA CYS A 236 0.32 24.22 -0.71
C CYS A 236 1.72 23.72 -1.10
N ASN A 237 2.38 22.92 -0.24
CA ASN A 237 3.74 22.41 -0.51
C ASN A 237 3.76 21.47 -1.73
N VAL A 238 2.70 20.66 -1.93
CA VAL A 238 2.55 19.81 -3.12
C VAL A 238 2.37 20.65 -4.38
N ILE A 239 1.53 21.70 -4.30
CA ILE A 239 1.30 22.61 -5.42
C ILE A 239 2.58 23.32 -5.82
N GLU A 240 3.39 23.78 -4.85
CA GLU A 240 4.69 24.40 -5.12
C GLU A 240 5.65 23.45 -5.85
N GLU A 241 5.70 22.16 -5.45
CA GLU A 241 6.51 21.17 -6.17
C GLU A 241 5.98 20.89 -7.58
N LEU A 242 4.67 20.74 -7.76
CA LEU A 242 4.06 20.52 -9.08
C LEU A 242 4.32 21.70 -10.03
N LEU A 243 4.15 22.95 -9.56
CA LEU A 243 4.33 24.15 -10.35
C LEU A 243 5.74 24.33 -10.91
N LYS A 244 6.78 23.77 -10.26
CA LYS A 244 8.16 23.74 -10.80
C LYS A 244 8.29 22.99 -12.11
N PHE A 245 7.35 22.11 -12.41
CA PHE A 245 7.34 21.30 -13.64
C PHE A 245 6.32 21.78 -14.66
N SER A 246 5.78 23.00 -14.50
CA SER A 246 4.87 23.66 -15.45
C SER A 246 3.65 22.78 -15.84
N PRO A 247 2.81 22.35 -14.88
CA PRO A 247 1.59 21.59 -15.16
C PRO A 247 0.57 22.45 -15.89
N SER A 248 -0.41 21.83 -16.54
CA SER A 248 -1.54 22.52 -17.14
C SER A 248 -2.38 23.24 -16.10
N LEU A 249 -2.64 24.54 -16.33
CA LEU A 249 -3.52 25.37 -15.51
C LEU A 249 -4.87 25.66 -16.17
N GLY A 250 -5.06 25.16 -17.39
CA GLY A 250 -6.28 25.33 -18.18
C GLY A 250 -7.43 24.40 -17.76
N LEU A 251 -8.44 24.32 -18.61
CA LEU A 251 -9.58 23.43 -18.42
C LEU A 251 -9.14 21.97 -18.58
N LEU A 252 -9.50 21.18 -17.60
CA LEU A 252 -9.29 19.74 -17.58
C LEU A 252 -10.44 18.97 -18.25
N LYS A 253 -10.28 17.67 -18.47
CA LYS A 253 -11.34 16.81 -19.03
C LYS A 253 -12.62 16.80 -18.21
N ASN A 254 -12.53 17.00 -16.89
CA ASN A 254 -13.70 17.19 -16.03
C ASN A 254 -14.38 18.55 -16.20
N GLY A 255 -13.82 19.43 -17.04
CA GLY A 255 -14.35 20.77 -17.36
C GLY A 255 -14.12 21.82 -16.30
N SER A 256 -13.22 21.60 -15.36
CA SER A 256 -12.82 22.56 -14.32
C SER A 256 -11.32 22.83 -14.41
N THR A 257 -10.85 23.92 -13.79
CA THR A 257 -9.41 24.20 -13.63
C THR A 257 -8.96 23.89 -12.20
N ALA A 258 -7.66 23.81 -11.97
CA ALA A 258 -7.11 23.72 -10.62
C ALA A 258 -7.54 24.90 -9.73
N LEU A 259 -7.77 26.09 -10.32
CA LEU A 259 -8.26 27.26 -9.58
C LEU A 259 -9.71 27.07 -9.10
N HIS A 260 -10.59 26.44 -9.90
CA HIS A 260 -11.92 26.04 -9.45
C HIS A 260 -11.82 25.11 -8.23
N ALA A 261 -10.94 24.11 -8.30
CA ALA A 261 -10.71 23.16 -7.20
C ALA A 261 -10.22 23.87 -5.91
N ALA A 262 -9.25 24.79 -6.04
CA ALA A 262 -8.73 25.56 -4.91
C ALA A 262 -9.81 26.42 -4.22
N VAL A 263 -10.68 27.05 -5.02
CA VAL A 263 -11.80 27.85 -4.51
C VAL A 263 -12.85 26.98 -3.83
N MET A 264 -13.15 25.81 -4.38
CA MET A 264 -14.05 24.83 -3.75
C MET A 264 -13.47 24.29 -2.43
N GLY A 265 -12.16 24.06 -2.39
CA GLY A 265 -11.43 23.63 -1.18
C GLY A 265 -11.37 24.69 -0.08
N GLY A 266 -11.55 25.97 -0.45
CA GLY A 266 -11.73 27.07 0.48
C GLY A 266 -10.46 27.58 1.15
N ASP A 267 -9.26 27.17 0.73
CA ASP A 267 -8.00 27.68 1.25
C ASP A 267 -7.46 28.88 0.44
N PRO A 268 -7.42 30.11 1.01
CA PRO A 268 -6.94 31.29 0.32
C PRO A 268 -5.47 31.22 -0.13
N LYS A 269 -4.61 30.48 0.59
CA LYS A 269 -3.18 30.34 0.24
C LYS A 269 -3.03 29.60 -1.10
N THR A 270 -3.78 28.53 -1.27
CA THR A 270 -3.80 27.74 -2.50
C THR A 270 -4.24 28.57 -3.69
N VAL A 271 -5.31 29.39 -3.51
CA VAL A 271 -5.80 30.30 -4.54
C VAL A 271 -4.72 31.31 -4.94
N ILE A 272 -4.03 31.92 -3.96
CA ILE A 272 -2.94 32.86 -4.23
C ILE A 272 -1.77 32.18 -4.98
N LEU A 273 -1.40 30.96 -4.61
CA LEU A 273 -0.32 30.23 -5.28
C LEU A 273 -0.63 30.00 -6.76
N LEU A 274 -1.85 29.54 -7.08
CA LEU A 274 -2.25 29.30 -8.46
C LEU A 274 -2.34 30.59 -9.28
N LEU A 275 -2.86 31.68 -8.70
CA LEU A 275 -2.89 32.99 -9.38
C LEU A 275 -1.47 33.54 -9.65
N LYS A 276 -0.53 33.38 -8.70
CA LYS A 276 0.89 33.71 -8.91
C LYS A 276 1.53 32.88 -10.03
N ALA A 277 1.03 31.67 -10.27
CA ALA A 277 1.45 30.80 -11.37
C ALA A 277 0.70 31.12 -12.68
N ASN A 278 -0.02 32.23 -12.76
CA ASN A 278 -0.83 32.67 -13.91
C ASN A 278 -2.03 31.75 -14.24
N ALA A 279 -2.66 31.13 -13.24
CA ALA A 279 -3.96 30.49 -13.44
C ALA A 279 -5.00 31.54 -13.79
N ASP A 280 -5.76 31.30 -14.86
CA ASP A 280 -6.76 32.23 -15.37
C ASP A 280 -8.07 32.17 -14.57
N PRO A 281 -8.46 33.23 -13.85
CA PRO A 281 -9.70 33.28 -13.08
C PRO A 281 -10.97 33.54 -13.93
N THR A 282 -10.83 33.76 -15.24
CA THR A 282 -11.92 34.05 -16.15
C THR A 282 -12.43 32.81 -16.89
N LEU A 283 -11.75 31.69 -16.79
CA LEU A 283 -12.18 30.42 -17.37
C LEU A 283 -13.44 29.92 -16.67
N ARG A 284 -14.42 29.52 -17.47
CA ARG A 284 -15.68 28.95 -16.97
C ARG A 284 -15.64 27.42 -17.04
N ASN A 285 -16.18 26.78 -16.02
CA ASN A 285 -16.33 25.34 -15.99
C ASN A 285 -17.47 24.86 -16.90
N LYS A 286 -17.73 23.53 -16.91
CA LYS A 286 -18.85 22.94 -17.70
C LYS A 286 -20.23 23.47 -17.33
N ASN A 287 -20.42 23.96 -16.11
CA ASN A 287 -21.67 24.55 -15.63
C ASN A 287 -21.78 26.06 -15.93
N ASN A 288 -20.79 26.59 -16.65
CA ASN A 288 -20.64 28.02 -16.93
C ASN A 288 -20.27 28.87 -15.70
N ASP A 289 -19.81 28.27 -14.60
CA ASP A 289 -19.37 28.97 -13.39
C ASP A 289 -17.94 29.47 -13.55
N LEU A 290 -17.64 30.65 -13.09
CA LEU A 290 -16.29 31.13 -12.79
C LEU A 290 -15.81 30.53 -11.48
N PRO A 291 -14.48 30.44 -11.23
CA PRO A 291 -13.97 30.03 -9.92
C PRO A 291 -14.61 30.77 -8.75
N GLY A 292 -14.83 32.12 -8.90
CA GLY A 292 -15.44 32.94 -7.88
C GLY A 292 -16.92 32.64 -7.58
N ASP A 293 -17.63 32.03 -8.51
CA ASP A 293 -19.05 31.67 -8.34
C ASP A 293 -19.22 30.46 -7.40
N LEU A 294 -18.12 29.66 -7.19
CA LEU A 294 -18.14 28.45 -6.40
C LEU A 294 -17.89 28.68 -4.89
N THR A 295 -17.79 29.92 -4.43
CA THR A 295 -17.53 30.22 -3.03
C THR A 295 -18.31 31.41 -2.51
N LYS A 296 -18.62 31.38 -1.20
CA LYS A 296 -19.13 32.54 -0.44
C LYS A 296 -18.06 33.13 0.48
N ASN A 297 -16.81 32.62 0.42
CA ASN A 297 -15.71 33.12 1.24
C ASN A 297 -15.23 34.48 0.75
N GLU A 298 -15.59 35.53 1.48
CA GLU A 298 -15.26 36.93 1.17
C GLU A 298 -13.75 37.16 0.98
N ARG A 299 -12.91 36.42 1.70
CA ARG A 299 -11.45 36.54 1.57
C ARG A 299 -10.97 36.05 0.21
N ILE A 300 -11.50 34.92 -0.28
CA ILE A 300 -11.19 34.37 -1.61
C ILE A 300 -11.74 35.31 -2.69
N LEU A 301 -12.97 35.80 -2.53
CA LEU A 301 -13.59 36.75 -3.49
C LEU A 301 -12.77 38.01 -3.64
N ARG A 302 -12.23 38.59 -2.54
CA ARG A 302 -11.34 39.78 -2.59
C ARG A 302 -10.02 39.47 -3.32
N ILE A 303 -9.51 38.25 -3.24
CA ILE A 303 -8.27 37.82 -3.95
C ILE A 303 -8.54 37.73 -5.47
N LEU A 304 -9.70 37.24 -5.88
CA LEU A 304 -10.05 37.03 -7.29
C LEU A 304 -10.45 38.32 -8.02
N ARG A 305 -11.12 39.27 -7.36
CA ARG A 305 -11.65 40.49 -7.97
C ARG A 305 -10.63 41.34 -8.75
N PRO A 306 -9.42 41.62 -8.26
CA PRO A 306 -8.44 42.43 -9.00
C PRO A 306 -7.94 41.74 -10.29
N GLN A 307 -7.91 40.43 -10.30
CA GLN A 307 -7.40 39.63 -11.43
C GLN A 307 -8.41 39.55 -12.57
N ILE A 308 -9.71 39.58 -12.27
CA ILE A 308 -10.78 39.57 -13.26
C ILE A 308 -10.83 40.92 -13.99
N LEU A 309 -10.57 42.05 -13.28
CA LEU A 309 -10.59 43.40 -13.85
C LEU A 309 -9.36 43.69 -14.73
N ASN A 310 -8.24 43.05 -14.49
CA ASN A 310 -6.98 43.27 -15.25
C ASN A 310 -6.82 42.31 -16.44
N GLY A 311 -7.61 41.23 -16.56
CA GLY A 311 -7.56 40.25 -17.65
C GLY A 311 -8.45 40.57 -18.86
N GLY A 312 -9.10 41.74 -18.87
CA GLY A 312 -9.99 42.21 -19.95
C GLY A 312 -9.38 43.23 -20.90
N SER A 313 -8.03 43.27 -21.02
CA SER A 313 -7.34 44.17 -21.99
C SER A 313 -6.54 43.36 -23.01
#